data_d6836b4c8f0a4f18b5311f94d1fa6158
#
_entry.id   d6836b4c8f0a4f18b5311f94d1fa6158
#
_cell.length_a   1.000
_cell.length_b   1.000
_cell.length_c   1.000
_cell.angle_alpha   90.00
_cell.angle_beta   90.00
_cell.angle_gamma   90.00
#
_symmetry.space_group_name_H-M   'P 1'
#
loop_
_entity.id
_entity.type
_entity.pdbx_description
1 polymer ?
#
loop_
_entity_poly.entity_id
_entity_poly.type
_entity_poly.pdbx_seq_one_letter_code
_entity_poly.pdbx_strand_id
1 'polypeptide(L)'
;RRRFIQKLAAFSVMAAVPNFLFSCKEKLAGIILKATGTNHILGHRLWLKNFPPPSKIVQMPYLIIGGGITGLSAARQLKKKGITDFYVLELERNVGGNSSNGVNNYSKFPLAAHYLPLPNIRDKELLTFLEESKILIGYNNGMPIFDEQQLCFDPNERLFIKNTWQSDLIPKYGNSSESDHQIDLFFQWISTIVKMGEGQCKLLH
;
A
#
# COMPACT_ATOMS: atom_id res chain seq x y z
N ARG A 1 -28.42 -12.18 48.45
CA ARG A 1 -29.42 -11.12 48.12
C ARG A 1 -28.76 -9.75 47.91
N ARG A 2 -27.90 -9.26 48.81
CA ARG A 2 -27.27 -7.93 48.72
C ARG A 2 -26.40 -7.74 47.45
N ARG A 3 -25.60 -8.73 47.04
CA ARG A 3 -24.75 -8.66 45.82
C ARG A 3 -25.57 -8.73 44.52
N PHE A 4 -26.77 -9.32 44.54
CA PHE A 4 -27.66 -9.36 43.40
C PHE A 4 -28.31 -7.99 43.14
N ILE A 5 -28.75 -7.32 44.20
CA ILE A 5 -29.34 -5.98 44.14
C ILE A 5 -28.29 -4.95 43.69
N GLN A 6 -27.02 -5.06 44.14
CA GLN A 6 -25.93 -4.21 43.70
C GLN A 6 -25.59 -4.39 42.21
N LYS A 7 -25.68 -5.63 41.69
CA LYS A 7 -25.50 -5.90 40.24
C LYS A 7 -26.67 -5.40 39.40
N LEU A 8 -27.92 -5.48 39.94
CA LEU A 8 -29.09 -4.92 39.25
C LEU A 8 -29.05 -3.38 39.21
N ALA A 9 -28.63 -2.72 40.29
CA ALA A 9 -28.44 -1.26 40.31
C ALA A 9 -27.35 -0.79 39.34
N ALA A 10 -26.25 -1.55 39.23
CA ALA A 10 -25.19 -1.24 38.24
C ALA A 10 -25.70 -1.42 36.79
N PHE A 11 -26.57 -2.41 36.55
CA PHE A 11 -27.15 -2.62 35.23
C PHE A 11 -28.19 -1.54 34.86
N SER A 12 -28.93 -1.03 35.84
CA SER A 12 -29.95 0.02 35.66
C SER A 12 -29.28 1.40 35.35
N VAL A 13 -28.11 1.67 35.94
CA VAL A 13 -27.31 2.86 35.63
C VAL A 13 -26.73 2.81 34.21
N MET A 14 -26.37 1.62 33.72
CA MET A 14 -25.91 1.42 32.36
C MET A 14 -27.02 1.59 31.31
N ALA A 15 -28.28 1.27 31.66
CA ALA A 15 -29.44 1.45 30.79
C ALA A 15 -29.97 2.91 30.80
N ALA A 16 -29.60 3.71 31.80
CA ALA A 16 -29.98 5.12 31.95
C ALA A 16 -28.94 6.11 31.43
N VAL A 17 -27.83 5.64 30.82
CA VAL A 17 -26.88 6.53 30.11
C VAL A 17 -27.57 6.98 28.81
N PRO A 18 -28.09 8.21 28.75
CA PRO A 18 -28.72 8.69 27.54
C PRO A 18 -27.65 8.77 26.45
N ASN A 19 -28.03 8.40 25.29
CA ASN A 19 -27.47 8.56 23.93
C ASN A 19 -26.26 9.51 23.69
N PHE A 20 -25.51 9.87 24.70
CA PHE A 20 -24.30 10.73 24.60
C PHE A 20 -23.14 10.03 23.88
N LEU A 21 -23.16 8.69 23.77
CA LEU A 21 -22.15 7.93 23.05
C LEU A 21 -22.42 7.84 21.54
N PHE A 22 -23.55 8.35 21.06
CA PHE A 22 -23.86 8.41 19.63
C PHE A 22 -23.58 9.78 18.98
N SER A 23 -22.92 10.69 19.69
CA SER A 23 -22.57 12.02 19.18
C SER A 23 -21.52 12.00 18.04
N CYS A 24 -20.93 10.86 17.74
CA CYS A 24 -20.01 10.75 16.61
C CYS A 24 -20.70 10.59 15.24
N LYS A 25 -22.01 10.31 15.20
CA LYS A 25 -22.72 10.11 13.93
C LYS A 25 -22.92 11.39 13.11
N GLU A 26 -23.11 12.52 13.78
CA GLU A 26 -23.43 13.77 13.05
C GLU A 26 -22.20 14.47 12.45
N LYS A 27 -21.02 14.34 13.07
CA LYS A 27 -19.79 14.96 12.54
C LYS A 27 -19.22 14.27 11.31
N LEU A 28 -19.60 13.03 11.04
CA LEU A 28 -19.19 12.28 9.86
C LEU A 28 -20.18 12.36 8.69
N ALA A 29 -21.34 12.99 8.91
CA ALA A 29 -22.39 13.08 7.89
C ALA A 29 -21.98 13.83 6.60
N GLY A 30 -20.89 14.61 6.64
CA GLY A 30 -20.32 15.28 5.47
C GLY A 30 -19.12 14.54 4.84
N ILE A 31 -18.68 13.43 5.42
CA ILE A 31 -17.52 12.69 4.90
C ILE A 31 -18.01 11.56 4.00
N ILE A 32 -17.67 11.66 2.73
CA ILE A 32 -17.95 10.59 1.76
C ILE A 32 -16.87 9.52 1.95
N LEU A 33 -17.27 8.39 2.55
CA LEU A 33 -16.43 7.23 2.68
C LEU A 33 -16.57 6.35 1.44
N LYS A 34 -15.48 6.09 0.76
CA LYS A 34 -15.42 5.18 -0.39
C LYS A 34 -14.37 4.11 -0.12
N ALA A 35 -14.83 2.88 0.04
CA ALA A 35 -13.92 1.73 0.05
C ALA A 35 -13.49 1.45 -1.40
N THR A 36 -12.20 1.44 -1.64
CA THR A 36 -11.59 1.13 -2.94
C THR A 36 -10.61 -0.03 -2.76
N GLY A 37 -10.33 -0.74 -3.83
CA GLY A 37 -9.44 -1.89 -3.82
C GLY A 37 -10.11 -3.13 -4.39
N THR A 38 -9.60 -4.30 -4.01
CA THR A 38 -10.10 -5.60 -4.50
C THR A 38 -11.54 -5.88 -4.04
N ASN A 39 -12.34 -6.36 -4.97
CA ASN A 39 -13.74 -6.67 -4.70
C ASN A 39 -13.86 -8.08 -4.08
N HIS A 40 -14.05 -8.13 -2.76
CA HIS A 40 -14.16 -9.39 -2.03
C HIS A 40 -15.38 -10.25 -2.50
N ILE A 41 -16.46 -9.62 -2.96
CA ILE A 41 -17.64 -10.35 -3.46
C ILE A 41 -17.27 -11.14 -4.72
N LEU A 42 -16.51 -10.55 -5.64
CA LEU A 42 -16.03 -11.24 -6.82
C LEU A 42 -15.06 -12.37 -6.44
N GLY A 43 -14.14 -12.10 -5.53
CA GLY A 43 -13.20 -13.11 -5.04
C GLY A 43 -13.91 -14.30 -4.38
N HIS A 44 -14.93 -14.06 -3.56
CA HIS A 44 -15.71 -15.11 -2.92
C HIS A 44 -16.51 -16.01 -3.90
N ARG A 45 -16.86 -15.50 -5.08
CA ARG A 45 -17.52 -16.33 -6.10
C ARG A 45 -16.67 -17.53 -6.52
N LEU A 46 -15.34 -17.40 -6.50
CA LEU A 46 -14.43 -18.50 -6.78
C LEU A 46 -14.58 -19.65 -5.77
N TRP A 47 -14.89 -19.33 -4.52
CA TRP A 47 -15.10 -20.31 -3.46
C TRP A 47 -16.47 -20.97 -3.54
N LEU A 48 -17.49 -20.22 -3.94
CA LEU A 48 -18.86 -20.73 -4.07
C LEU A 48 -19.01 -21.68 -5.26
N LYS A 49 -18.09 -21.69 -6.20
CA LYS A 49 -18.07 -22.55 -7.40
C LYS A 49 -19.39 -22.52 -8.21
N ASN A 50 -20.14 -21.42 -8.11
CA ASN A 50 -21.45 -21.26 -8.79
C ASN A 50 -21.31 -20.60 -10.15
N PHE A 51 -20.34 -21.02 -10.94
CA PHE A 51 -20.18 -20.53 -12.31
C PHE A 51 -21.07 -21.31 -13.27
N PRO A 52 -21.59 -20.68 -14.31
CA PRO A 52 -22.27 -21.38 -15.39
C PRO A 52 -21.27 -22.34 -16.08
N PRO A 53 -21.78 -23.39 -16.73
CA PRO A 53 -20.91 -24.28 -17.51
C PRO A 53 -20.19 -23.46 -18.60
N PRO A 54 -18.95 -23.82 -18.95
CA PRO A 54 -18.19 -23.10 -19.97
C PRO A 54 -18.89 -23.15 -21.33
N SER A 55 -19.01 -21.99 -21.99
CA SER A 55 -19.63 -21.90 -23.31
C SER A 55 -18.68 -22.29 -24.45
N LYS A 56 -17.38 -22.23 -24.22
CA LYS A 56 -16.34 -22.63 -25.18
C LYS A 56 -15.04 -22.97 -24.47
N ILE A 57 -14.21 -23.75 -25.15
CA ILE A 57 -12.83 -24.01 -24.76
C ILE A 57 -11.93 -23.22 -25.72
N VAL A 58 -10.99 -22.47 -25.17
CA VAL A 58 -9.98 -21.71 -25.92
C VAL A 58 -8.63 -22.27 -25.58
N GLN A 59 -7.87 -22.71 -26.59
CA GLN A 59 -6.48 -23.12 -26.41
C GLN A 59 -5.56 -21.94 -26.66
N MET A 60 -4.58 -21.76 -25.82
CA MET A 60 -3.59 -20.70 -25.93
C MET A 60 -2.25 -21.17 -25.36
N PRO A 61 -1.10 -20.70 -25.91
CA PRO A 61 0.22 -21.09 -25.43
C PRO A 61 0.51 -20.60 -24.00
N TYR A 62 0.05 -19.37 -23.67
CA TYR A 62 0.33 -18.75 -22.38
C TYR A 62 -0.92 -18.09 -21.83
N LEU A 63 -1.21 -18.39 -20.56
CA LEU A 63 -2.28 -17.78 -19.81
C LEU A 63 -1.72 -17.20 -18.51
N ILE A 64 -1.87 -15.89 -18.30
CA ILE A 64 -1.50 -15.19 -17.08
C ILE A 64 -2.79 -14.94 -16.29
N ILE A 65 -2.85 -15.41 -15.07
CA ILE A 65 -4.00 -15.20 -14.18
C ILE A 65 -3.65 -14.12 -13.16
N GLY A 66 -4.39 -13.02 -13.23
CA GLY A 66 -4.21 -11.81 -12.41
C GLY A 66 -3.45 -10.72 -13.15
N GLY A 67 -4.10 -9.55 -13.26
CA GLY A 67 -3.56 -8.33 -13.87
C GLY A 67 -2.91 -7.39 -12.86
N GLY A 68 -2.42 -7.89 -11.73
CA GLY A 68 -1.59 -7.12 -10.80
C GLY A 68 -0.17 -6.94 -11.31
N ILE A 69 0.71 -6.34 -10.50
CA ILE A 69 2.09 -6.01 -10.90
C ILE A 69 2.86 -7.23 -11.41
N THR A 70 2.70 -8.38 -10.80
CA THR A 70 3.37 -9.63 -11.20
C THR A 70 2.90 -10.09 -12.57
N GLY A 71 1.58 -10.16 -12.79
CA GLY A 71 1.02 -10.59 -14.08
C GLY A 71 1.36 -9.63 -15.22
N LEU A 72 1.28 -8.32 -14.96
CA LEU A 72 1.66 -7.31 -15.95
C LEU A 72 3.16 -7.33 -16.26
N SER A 73 4.02 -7.58 -15.28
CA SER A 73 5.47 -7.75 -15.48
C SER A 73 5.77 -9.00 -16.32
N ALA A 74 5.08 -10.12 -16.07
CA ALA A 74 5.20 -11.31 -16.87
C ALA A 74 4.76 -11.07 -18.32
N ALA A 75 3.62 -10.40 -18.53
CA ALA A 75 3.13 -10.01 -19.85
C ALA A 75 4.12 -9.12 -20.60
N ARG A 76 4.69 -8.12 -19.90
CA ARG A 76 5.73 -7.25 -20.45
C ARG A 76 6.96 -8.05 -20.90
N GLN A 77 7.41 -9.01 -20.10
CA GLN A 77 8.56 -9.86 -20.46
C GLN A 77 8.27 -10.77 -21.66
N LEU A 78 7.09 -11.37 -21.73
CA LEU A 78 6.70 -12.12 -22.94
C LEU A 78 6.75 -11.24 -24.18
N LYS A 79 6.16 -10.05 -24.10
CA LYS A 79 6.17 -9.08 -25.21
C LYS A 79 7.60 -8.66 -25.60
N LYS A 80 8.49 -8.38 -24.64
CA LYS A 80 9.91 -8.06 -24.89
C LYS A 80 10.65 -9.20 -25.61
N LYS A 81 10.24 -10.45 -25.38
CA LYS A 81 10.78 -11.62 -26.06
C LYS A 81 10.11 -11.93 -27.41
N GLY A 82 9.23 -11.06 -27.90
CA GLY A 82 8.52 -11.25 -29.15
C GLY A 82 7.35 -12.22 -29.07
N ILE A 83 6.98 -12.69 -27.88
CA ILE A 83 5.85 -13.59 -27.68
C ILE A 83 4.60 -12.72 -27.54
N THR A 84 3.69 -12.82 -28.50
CA THR A 84 2.45 -12.02 -28.55
C THR A 84 1.18 -12.84 -28.33
N ASP A 85 1.28 -14.17 -28.44
CA ASP A 85 0.14 -15.07 -28.27
C ASP A 85 0.01 -15.48 -26.80
N PHE A 86 -0.55 -14.56 -26.01
CA PHE A 86 -0.87 -14.79 -24.61
C PHE A 86 -2.11 -13.97 -24.19
N TYR A 87 -2.74 -14.42 -23.12
CA TYR A 87 -3.86 -13.70 -22.50
C TYR A 87 -3.56 -13.41 -21.04
N VAL A 88 -4.06 -12.25 -20.59
CA VAL A 88 -4.09 -11.88 -19.16
C VAL A 88 -5.55 -11.87 -18.73
N LEU A 89 -5.89 -12.69 -17.75
CA LEU A 89 -7.21 -12.71 -17.14
C LEU A 89 -7.16 -11.93 -15.84
N GLU A 90 -8.04 -10.94 -15.71
CA GLU A 90 -8.22 -10.15 -14.49
C GLU A 90 -9.67 -10.30 -14.00
N LEU A 91 -9.82 -10.49 -12.69
CA LEU A 91 -11.13 -10.65 -12.06
C LEU A 91 -11.84 -9.30 -11.91
N GLU A 92 -11.08 -8.24 -11.69
CA GLU A 92 -11.57 -6.87 -11.56
C GLU A 92 -11.78 -6.23 -12.94
N ARG A 93 -12.50 -5.11 -12.96
CA ARG A 93 -12.72 -4.35 -14.19
C ARG A 93 -11.45 -3.74 -14.78
N ASN A 94 -10.50 -3.40 -13.92
CA ASN A 94 -9.25 -2.75 -14.29
C ASN A 94 -8.08 -3.59 -13.80
N VAL A 95 -7.02 -3.60 -14.57
CA VAL A 95 -5.74 -4.16 -14.15
C VAL A 95 -5.04 -3.23 -13.16
N GLY A 96 -4.01 -3.73 -12.48
CA GLY A 96 -3.19 -2.98 -11.54
C GLY A 96 -3.15 -3.59 -10.15
N GLY A 97 -4.21 -4.28 -9.73
CA GLY A 97 -4.28 -4.85 -8.37
C GLY A 97 -4.07 -3.77 -7.29
N ASN A 98 -3.16 -4.00 -6.34
CA ASN A 98 -2.81 -3.02 -5.32
C ASN A 98 -2.11 -1.77 -5.87
N SER A 99 -1.56 -1.84 -7.09
CA SER A 99 -0.94 -0.69 -7.78
C SER A 99 -1.92 0.06 -8.68
N SER A 100 -3.21 -0.24 -8.58
CA SER A 100 -4.24 0.49 -9.33
C SER A 100 -4.32 1.94 -8.87
N ASN A 101 -4.76 2.81 -9.78
CA ASN A 101 -4.87 4.24 -9.53
C ASN A 101 -6.32 4.72 -9.50
N GLY A 102 -6.57 5.74 -8.73
CA GLY A 102 -7.73 6.60 -8.83
C GLY A 102 -7.45 7.80 -9.74
N VAL A 103 -8.52 8.50 -10.13
CA VAL A 103 -8.46 9.73 -10.92
C VAL A 103 -9.41 10.74 -10.30
N ASN A 104 -8.98 11.97 -10.19
CA ASN A 104 -9.82 13.12 -9.87
C ASN A 104 -9.72 14.16 -11.00
N ASN A 105 -10.29 15.33 -10.81
CA ASN A 105 -10.29 16.40 -11.82
C ASN A 105 -8.90 17.01 -12.08
N TYR A 106 -7.90 16.71 -11.25
CA TYR A 106 -6.59 17.34 -11.28
C TYR A 106 -5.48 16.35 -11.63
N SER A 107 -5.56 15.12 -11.07
CA SER A 107 -4.47 14.15 -11.17
C SER A 107 -4.94 12.71 -11.09
N LYS A 108 -4.05 11.80 -11.47
CA LYS A 108 -4.09 10.39 -11.09
C LYS A 108 -3.36 10.25 -9.76
N PHE A 109 -3.81 9.32 -8.93
CA PHE A 109 -3.20 9.06 -7.62
C PHE A 109 -3.26 7.56 -7.30
N PRO A 110 -2.30 7.01 -6.55
CA PRO A 110 -2.33 5.62 -6.12
C PRO A 110 -3.48 5.39 -5.13
N LEU A 111 -4.15 4.23 -5.24
CA LEU A 111 -5.22 3.85 -4.30
C LEU A 111 -4.68 3.18 -3.04
N ALA A 112 -3.69 2.30 -3.18
CA ALA A 112 -3.13 1.54 -2.07
C ALA A 112 -1.61 1.47 -2.07
N ALA A 113 -0.97 1.53 -3.26
CA ALA A 113 0.48 1.48 -3.35
C ALA A 113 1.09 2.79 -2.84
N HIS A 114 2.14 2.66 -2.03
CA HIS A 114 3.01 3.77 -1.67
C HIS A 114 3.88 4.20 -2.86
N TYR A 115 4.56 5.34 -2.72
CA TYR A 115 5.54 5.78 -3.68
C TYR A 115 6.70 4.77 -3.79
N LEU A 116 7.25 4.68 -4.98
CA LEU A 116 8.44 3.89 -5.25
C LEU A 116 9.67 4.67 -4.72
N PRO A 117 10.51 4.07 -3.86
CA PRO A 117 11.81 4.65 -3.53
C PRO A 117 12.65 4.86 -4.78
N LEU A 118 13.56 5.82 -4.77
CA LEU A 118 14.49 6.04 -5.88
C LEU A 118 15.24 4.73 -6.18
N PRO A 119 15.19 4.24 -7.42
CA PRO A 119 15.77 2.96 -7.78
C PRO A 119 17.28 2.98 -7.70
N ASN A 120 17.86 1.83 -7.34
CA ASN A 120 19.31 1.67 -7.45
C ASN A 120 19.76 1.74 -8.91
N ILE A 121 20.86 2.42 -9.18
CA ILE A 121 21.44 2.54 -10.54
C ILE A 121 21.85 1.19 -11.15
N ARG A 122 21.99 0.14 -10.33
CA ARG A 122 22.29 -1.22 -10.77
C ARG A 122 21.04 -1.98 -11.22
N ASP A 123 19.86 -1.52 -10.86
CA ASP A 123 18.60 -2.17 -11.24
C ASP A 123 18.17 -1.75 -12.66
N LYS A 124 18.86 -2.33 -13.63
CA LYS A 124 18.67 -2.01 -15.05
C LYS A 124 17.25 -2.27 -15.56
N GLU A 125 16.59 -3.33 -15.08
CA GLU A 125 15.23 -3.65 -15.52
C GLU A 125 14.21 -2.62 -15.02
N LEU A 126 14.34 -2.17 -13.78
CA LEU A 126 13.48 -1.12 -13.22
C LEU A 126 13.73 0.22 -13.91
N LEU A 127 14.99 0.59 -14.11
CA LEU A 127 15.36 1.83 -14.81
C LEU A 127 14.82 1.82 -16.25
N THR A 128 14.96 0.71 -16.98
CA THR A 128 14.38 0.58 -18.32
C THR A 128 12.86 0.70 -18.30
N PHE A 129 12.18 0.13 -17.31
CA PHE A 129 10.74 0.28 -17.17
C PHE A 129 10.33 1.73 -16.90
N LEU A 130 11.07 2.46 -16.07
CA LEU A 130 10.82 3.87 -15.76
C LEU A 130 11.07 4.77 -16.98
N GLU A 131 12.05 4.43 -17.81
CA GLU A 131 12.33 5.10 -19.09
C GLU A 131 11.20 4.87 -20.10
N GLU A 132 10.77 3.61 -20.29
CA GLU A 132 9.61 3.25 -21.11
C GLU A 132 8.34 4.00 -20.67
N SER A 133 8.20 4.21 -19.38
CA SER A 133 7.07 4.92 -18.75
C SER A 133 7.23 6.44 -18.76
N LYS A 134 8.33 6.98 -19.29
CA LYS A 134 8.67 8.41 -19.31
C LYS A 134 8.78 9.06 -17.92
N ILE A 135 9.03 8.27 -16.90
CA ILE A 135 9.33 8.73 -15.54
C ILE A 135 10.82 9.05 -15.43
N LEU A 136 11.68 8.21 -15.99
CA LEU A 136 13.09 8.49 -16.18
C LEU A 136 13.25 9.18 -17.53
N ILE A 137 13.77 10.42 -17.53
CA ILE A 137 13.85 11.28 -18.72
C ILE A 137 15.26 11.44 -19.27
N GLY A 138 16.27 10.93 -18.57
CA GLY A 138 17.64 10.97 -19.02
C GLY A 138 18.66 10.63 -17.94
N TYR A 139 19.93 10.93 -18.23
CA TYR A 139 21.05 10.71 -17.32
C TYR A 139 21.99 11.93 -17.32
N ASN A 140 22.51 12.27 -16.15
CA ASN A 140 23.56 13.24 -15.98
C ASN A 140 24.71 12.61 -15.20
N ASN A 141 25.91 12.57 -15.80
CA ASN A 141 27.09 11.92 -15.20
C ASN A 141 26.80 10.49 -14.68
N GLY A 142 25.98 9.72 -15.41
CA GLY A 142 25.60 8.36 -15.05
C GLY A 142 24.50 8.26 -14.00
N MET A 143 24.03 9.36 -13.46
CA MET A 143 22.90 9.38 -12.52
C MET A 143 21.59 9.60 -13.25
N PRO A 144 20.52 8.82 -12.94
CA PRO A 144 19.23 8.97 -13.58
C PRO A 144 18.57 10.30 -13.21
N ILE A 145 17.95 10.93 -14.21
CA ILE A 145 17.12 12.13 -14.06
C ILE A 145 15.68 11.72 -14.24
N PHE A 146 14.86 12.04 -13.25
CA PHE A 146 13.43 11.74 -13.26
C PHE A 146 12.62 13.01 -13.56
N ASP A 147 11.43 12.80 -14.14
CA ASP A 147 10.45 13.87 -14.31
C ASP A 147 10.02 14.40 -12.93
N GLU A 148 10.23 15.68 -12.69
CA GLU A 148 9.92 16.33 -11.42
C GLU A 148 8.44 16.21 -11.02
N GLN A 149 7.53 16.11 -11.99
CA GLN A 149 6.10 15.91 -11.73
C GLN A 149 5.78 14.53 -11.16
N GLN A 150 6.69 13.58 -11.30
CA GLN A 150 6.55 12.21 -10.78
C GLN A 150 7.29 12.02 -9.46
N LEU A 151 8.06 13.00 -9.01
CA LEU A 151 8.79 12.94 -7.75
C LEU A 151 7.92 13.42 -6.59
N CYS A 152 8.01 12.71 -5.48
CA CYS A 152 7.47 13.16 -4.22
C CYS A 152 8.58 13.81 -3.41
N PHE A 153 8.61 15.15 -3.43
CA PHE A 153 9.55 15.92 -2.63
C PHE A 153 8.97 16.07 -1.22
N ASP A 154 9.77 15.74 -0.22
CA ASP A 154 9.47 15.95 1.19
C ASP A 154 8.08 15.38 1.59
N PRO A 155 7.91 14.04 1.61
CA PRO A 155 6.65 13.43 2.02
C PRO A 155 6.31 13.92 3.42
N ASN A 156 5.24 14.68 3.55
CA ASN A 156 4.75 15.24 4.81
C ASN A 156 4.18 14.14 5.70
N GLU A 157 5.02 13.26 6.18
CA GLU A 157 4.66 12.28 7.21
C GLU A 157 4.46 13.02 8.52
N ARG A 158 3.30 12.86 9.12
CA ARG A 158 2.94 13.48 10.38
C ARG A 158 2.31 12.49 11.31
N LEU A 159 2.68 12.56 12.56
CA LEU A 159 2.10 11.77 13.63
C LEU A 159 1.22 12.67 14.52
N PHE A 160 -0.04 12.24 14.72
CA PHE A 160 -0.91 12.86 15.73
C PHE A 160 -0.88 12.00 16.98
N ILE A 161 -0.22 12.50 18.01
CA ILE A 161 -0.05 11.81 19.29
C ILE A 161 -0.26 12.79 20.45
N LYS A 162 -0.89 12.33 21.51
CA LYS A 162 -1.17 13.15 22.71
C LYS A 162 -1.81 14.51 22.38
N ASN A 163 -2.76 14.51 21.47
CA ASN A 163 -3.51 15.68 20.99
C ASN A 163 -2.64 16.76 20.31
N THR A 164 -1.47 16.38 19.78
CA THR A 164 -0.54 17.29 19.11
C THR A 164 -0.04 16.66 17.81
N TRP A 165 0.04 17.46 16.75
CA TRP A 165 0.69 17.08 15.52
C TRP A 165 2.20 17.29 15.62
N GLN A 166 2.98 16.31 15.16
CA GLN A 166 4.42 16.44 14.97
C GLN A 166 4.82 16.00 13.56
N SER A 167 5.90 16.55 13.06
CA SER A 167 6.58 16.03 11.87
C SER A 167 7.26 14.71 12.21
N ASP A 168 7.38 13.82 11.25
CA ASP A 168 7.87 12.47 11.36
C ASP A 168 6.94 11.50 12.09
N LEU A 169 7.14 10.21 11.82
CA LEU A 169 6.33 9.12 12.40
C LEU A 169 6.83 8.67 13.78
N ILE A 170 8.05 9.08 14.16
CA ILE A 170 8.66 8.70 15.43
C ILE A 170 8.26 9.73 16.48
N PRO A 171 7.64 9.32 17.60
CA PRO A 171 7.27 10.24 18.64
C PRO A 171 8.48 11.00 19.20
N LYS A 172 8.43 12.33 19.17
CA LYS A 172 9.49 13.21 19.70
C LYS A 172 9.12 13.85 21.03
N TYR A 173 7.82 13.91 21.34
CA TYR A 173 7.32 14.62 22.51
C TYR A 173 6.49 13.72 23.42
N GLY A 174 6.69 13.92 24.71
CA GLY A 174 5.92 13.26 25.75
C GLY A 174 6.19 11.75 25.88
N ASN A 175 7.33 11.30 25.41
CA ASN A 175 7.84 9.98 25.69
C ASN A 175 8.37 9.89 27.10
N SER A 176 8.47 8.68 27.66
CA SER A 176 9.29 8.43 28.83
C SER A 176 10.76 8.34 28.43
N SER A 177 11.67 8.59 29.36
CA SER A 177 13.10 8.39 29.12
C SER A 177 13.44 6.96 28.69
N GLU A 178 12.69 5.99 29.17
CA GLU A 178 12.80 4.58 28.72
C GLU A 178 12.42 4.40 27.26
N SER A 179 11.34 5.04 26.81
CA SER A 179 10.92 4.98 25.40
C SER A 179 11.94 5.61 24.47
N ASP A 180 12.50 6.76 24.86
CA ASP A 180 13.53 7.43 24.07
C ASP A 180 14.80 6.56 23.98
N HIS A 181 15.20 5.94 25.08
CA HIS A 181 16.32 5.02 25.11
C HIS A 181 16.10 3.81 24.18
N GLN A 182 14.90 3.22 24.19
CA GLN A 182 14.56 2.10 23.28
C GLN A 182 14.60 2.52 21.81
N ILE A 183 14.16 3.71 21.48
CA ILE A 183 14.24 4.27 20.12
C ILE A 183 15.70 4.43 19.69
N ASP A 184 16.54 4.98 20.55
CA ASP A 184 17.97 5.16 20.28
C ASP A 184 18.68 3.81 20.07
N LEU A 185 18.41 2.81 20.90
CA LEU A 185 18.94 1.46 20.74
C LEU A 185 18.51 0.84 19.40
N PHE A 186 17.28 1.02 19.02
CA PHE A 186 16.77 0.54 17.72
C PHE A 186 17.56 1.17 16.56
N PHE A 187 17.76 2.47 16.55
CA PHE A 187 18.50 3.13 15.48
C PHE A 187 19.99 2.77 15.46
N GLN A 188 20.61 2.58 16.61
CA GLN A 188 21.97 2.06 16.70
C GLN A 188 22.07 0.67 16.09
N TRP A 189 21.11 -0.21 16.39
CA TRP A 189 21.06 -1.55 15.83
C TRP A 189 20.87 -1.53 14.30
N ILE A 190 19.93 -0.72 13.77
CA ILE A 190 19.75 -0.53 12.33
C ILE A 190 21.05 -0.05 11.67
N SER A 191 21.71 0.96 12.26
CA SER A 191 22.98 1.48 11.73
C SER A 191 24.07 0.41 11.65
N THR A 192 24.08 -0.51 12.61
CA THR A 192 25.02 -1.65 12.62
C THR A 192 24.73 -2.62 11.49
N ILE A 193 23.45 -2.96 11.26
CA ILE A 193 23.03 -3.84 10.15
C ILE A 193 23.38 -3.23 8.79
N VAL A 194 23.13 -1.94 8.60
CA VAL A 194 23.46 -1.24 7.35
C VAL A 194 24.95 -1.31 7.06
N LYS A 195 25.81 -1.05 8.06
CA LYS A 195 27.27 -1.16 7.93
C LYS A 195 27.72 -2.59 7.61
N MET A 196 27.09 -3.61 8.21
CA MET A 196 27.35 -5.02 7.90
C MET A 196 26.97 -5.35 6.46
N GLY A 197 25.81 -4.87 5.99
CA GLY A 197 25.33 -5.07 4.62
C GLY A 197 26.23 -4.41 3.57
N GLU A 198 26.75 -3.22 3.84
CA GLU A 198 27.72 -2.55 2.98
C GLU A 198 29.05 -3.32 2.90
N GLY A 199 29.48 -3.92 4.00
CA GLY A 199 30.67 -4.79 4.04
C GLY A 199 30.51 -6.07 3.23
N GLN A 200 29.35 -6.71 3.28
CA GLN A 200 29.04 -7.92 2.50
C GLN A 200 28.87 -7.63 1.00
N CYS A 201 28.31 -6.49 0.64
CA CYS A 201 28.20 -6.07 -0.77
C CYS A 201 29.56 -5.84 -1.43
N LYS A 202 30.61 -5.54 -0.66
CA LYS A 202 32.00 -5.40 -1.17
C LYS A 202 32.70 -6.75 -1.37
N LEU A 203 32.19 -7.82 -0.78
CA LEU A 203 32.77 -9.18 -0.90
C LEU A 203 32.20 -10.00 -2.06
N LEU A 204 31.19 -9.46 -2.78
CA LEU A 204 30.55 -10.09 -3.95
C LEU A 204 31.00 -9.48 -5.28
N HIS A 205 32.14 -8.81 -5.31
CA HIS A 205 32.79 -8.28 -6.53
C HIS A 205 33.98 -9.12 -6.95
#